data_73b7f78dd7f1756ac6fa273b98bd7dc7
#
_entry.id   73b7f78dd7f1756ac6fa273b98bd7dc7
#
_cell.length_a   1.000
_cell.length_b   1.000
_cell.length_c   1.000
_cell.angle_alpha   90.00
_cell.angle_beta   90.00
_cell.angle_gamma   90.00
#
_symmetry.space_group_name_H-M   'P 1'
#
loop_
_entity.id
_entity.type
_entity.pdbx_description
1 polymer ?
#
loop_
_entity_poly.entity_id
_entity_poly.type
_entity_poly.pdbx_seq_one_letter_code
_entity_poly.pdbx_strand_id
1 'polypeptide(L)'
;MAINMNSQQNGASRTRSSRHSRRHQAPMSEINVTPMVDVMLVLLIVFMITAPLLTVGVSVDLPKTKVGQLNSKGDPIIVSIKENGEVYIQERVIELSQLLPRLKAISSGNKNLRIYVRGDKSVPYGIVLDTIARIKSSGFKKVALVAKLEDK
;
A
#
# COMPACT_ATOMS: atom_id res chain seq x y z
N MET A 1 -44.17 106.57 13.70
CA MET A 1 -42.89 106.69 13.06
C MET A 1 -42.35 105.32 12.88
N ALA A 2 -42.14 105.02 11.64
CA ALA A 2 -41.68 103.75 11.11
C ALA A 2 -40.41 103.21 11.74
N ILE A 3 -40.22 101.94 11.71
CA ILE A 3 -39.06 101.33 11.10
C ILE A 3 -39.30 99.81 10.98
N ASN A 4 -39.28 99.43 9.77
CA ASN A 4 -39.37 98.12 9.28
C ASN A 4 -38.00 97.47 9.39
N MET A 5 -37.88 96.26 9.92
CA MET A 5 -36.70 95.45 9.84
C MET A 5 -37.07 94.05 9.43
N ASN A 6 -36.85 93.82 8.22
CA ASN A 6 -36.87 92.61 7.49
C ASN A 6 -35.72 91.68 7.95
N SER A 7 -35.99 90.61 8.55
CA SER A 7 -35.00 89.60 8.86
C SER A 7 -35.19 88.41 7.93
N GLN A 8 -34.32 88.31 6.97
CA GLN A 8 -34.19 87.19 6.06
C GLN A 8 -33.79 85.92 6.87
N GLN A 9 -34.64 84.98 6.87
CA GLN A 9 -34.30 83.64 7.33
C GLN A 9 -33.59 82.90 6.18
N ASN A 10 -32.30 82.79 6.32
CA ASN A 10 -31.52 81.85 5.50
C ASN A 10 -31.79 80.43 5.95
N GLY A 11 -32.63 79.75 5.24
CA GLY A 11 -32.84 78.32 5.36
C GLY A 11 -31.59 77.58 4.93
N ALA A 12 -30.78 77.17 5.86
CA ALA A 12 -29.70 76.25 5.61
C ALA A 12 -30.27 74.86 5.33
N SER A 13 -30.38 74.53 4.06
CA SER A 13 -30.69 73.18 3.65
C SER A 13 -29.54 72.23 4.03
N ARG A 14 -29.78 71.49 5.11
CA ARG A 14 -28.90 70.40 5.47
C ARG A 14 -29.04 69.30 4.46
N THR A 15 -28.19 69.29 3.47
CA THR A 15 -27.98 68.14 2.62
C THR A 15 -27.48 66.98 3.49
N ARG A 16 -28.36 66.06 3.78
CA ARG A 16 -28.00 64.78 4.34
C ARG A 16 -27.15 64.06 3.31
N SER A 17 -25.84 64.15 3.45
CA SER A 17 -24.90 63.34 2.77
C SER A 17 -25.20 61.88 3.10
N SER A 18 -25.89 61.23 2.18
CA SER A 18 -26.06 59.81 2.20
C SER A 18 -24.68 59.18 2.09
N ARG A 19 -24.12 58.83 3.25
CA ARG A 19 -22.94 57.95 3.25
C ARG A 19 -23.35 56.64 2.68
N HIS A 20 -23.17 56.46 1.39
CA HIS A 20 -23.14 55.17 0.77
C HIS A 20 -22.06 54.37 1.48
N SER A 21 -22.49 53.56 2.43
CA SER A 21 -21.68 52.53 2.97
C SER A 21 -21.33 51.61 1.77
N ARG A 22 -20.19 51.85 1.19
CA ARG A 22 -19.56 50.90 0.29
C ARG A 22 -19.34 49.68 1.13
N ARG A 23 -20.29 48.75 1.07
CA ARG A 23 -20.03 47.36 1.49
C ARG A 23 -18.83 46.93 0.67
N HIS A 24 -17.67 46.93 1.29
CA HIS A 24 -16.55 46.17 0.78
C HIS A 24 -17.07 44.72 0.75
N GLN A 25 -17.54 44.33 -0.42
CA GLN A 25 -17.63 42.92 -0.73
C GLN A 25 -16.18 42.43 -0.62
N ALA A 26 -15.88 41.74 0.47
CA ALA A 26 -14.64 41.02 0.60
C ALA A 26 -14.52 40.16 -0.67
N PRO A 27 -13.42 40.22 -1.39
CA PRO A 27 -13.23 39.35 -2.54
C PRO A 27 -13.45 37.93 -2.01
N MET A 28 -14.49 37.28 -2.49
CA MET A 28 -14.63 35.85 -2.27
C MET A 28 -13.39 35.24 -2.87
N SER A 29 -12.45 34.86 -2.03
CA SER A 29 -11.31 34.08 -2.42
C SER A 29 -11.84 32.74 -2.85
N GLU A 30 -12.26 32.67 -4.11
CA GLU A 30 -12.58 31.40 -4.71
C GLU A 30 -11.31 30.57 -4.70
N ILE A 31 -11.30 29.55 -3.87
CA ILE A 31 -10.19 28.60 -3.84
C ILE A 31 -10.19 27.93 -5.23
N ASN A 32 -9.19 28.27 -6.01
CA ASN A 32 -9.02 27.63 -7.30
C ASN A 32 -8.73 26.14 -7.07
N VAL A 33 -9.73 25.30 -7.33
CA VAL A 33 -9.66 23.84 -7.11
C VAL A 33 -8.73 23.17 -8.12
N THR A 34 -8.44 23.83 -9.23
CA THR A 34 -7.63 23.27 -10.32
C THR A 34 -6.25 22.78 -9.87
N PRO A 35 -5.44 23.54 -9.09
CA PRO A 35 -4.16 23.04 -8.61
C PRO A 35 -4.30 21.84 -7.68
N MET A 36 -5.34 21.80 -6.88
CA MET A 36 -5.60 20.71 -5.94
C MET A 36 -5.99 19.42 -6.68
N VAL A 37 -6.84 19.55 -7.70
CA VAL A 37 -7.25 18.43 -8.56
C VAL A 37 -6.05 17.88 -9.32
N ASP A 38 -5.16 18.74 -9.82
CA ASP A 38 -3.95 18.32 -10.54
C ASP A 38 -3.03 17.48 -9.64
N VAL A 39 -2.77 17.96 -8.42
CA VAL A 39 -1.99 17.19 -7.43
C VAL A 39 -2.63 15.84 -7.12
N MET A 40 -3.94 15.80 -6.92
CA MET A 40 -4.67 14.55 -6.67
C MET A 40 -4.57 13.59 -7.86
N LEU A 41 -4.69 14.12 -9.07
CA LEU A 41 -4.63 13.34 -10.30
C LEU A 41 -3.24 12.76 -10.52
N VAL A 42 -2.19 13.55 -10.30
CA VAL A 42 -0.80 13.10 -10.39
C VAL A 42 -0.51 12.03 -9.34
N LEU A 43 -0.94 12.23 -8.10
CA LEU A 43 -0.80 11.21 -7.05
C LEU A 43 -1.53 9.93 -7.41
N LEU A 44 -2.75 10.02 -7.95
CA LEU A 44 -3.52 8.86 -8.39
C LEU A 44 -2.76 8.07 -9.45
N ILE A 45 -2.23 8.75 -10.48
CA ILE A 45 -1.45 8.10 -11.54
C ILE A 45 -0.19 7.44 -10.98
N VAL A 46 0.53 8.14 -10.11
CA VAL A 46 1.74 7.59 -9.47
C VAL A 46 1.39 6.33 -8.67
N PHE A 47 0.32 6.35 -7.87
CA PHE A 47 -0.13 5.17 -7.15
C PHE A 47 -0.56 4.03 -8.07
N MET A 48 -1.23 4.33 -9.18
CA MET A 48 -1.61 3.30 -10.16
C MET A 48 -0.40 2.61 -10.80
N ILE A 49 0.67 3.36 -11.05
CA ILE A 49 1.90 2.80 -11.65
C ILE A 49 2.73 2.06 -10.58
N THR A 50 2.78 2.58 -9.35
CA THR A 50 3.61 2.00 -8.28
C THR A 50 2.95 0.81 -7.59
N ALA A 51 1.62 0.77 -7.50
CA ALA A 51 0.88 -0.32 -6.85
C ALA A 51 1.26 -1.73 -7.40
N PRO A 52 1.31 -1.97 -8.71
CA PRO A 52 1.74 -3.26 -9.23
C PRO A 52 3.22 -3.57 -8.97
N LEU A 53 4.07 -2.54 -8.76
CA LEU A 53 5.48 -2.73 -8.43
C LEU A 53 5.69 -3.15 -6.97
N LEU A 54 4.72 -2.88 -6.10
CA LEU A 54 4.76 -3.32 -4.70
C LEU A 54 4.33 -4.78 -4.52
N THR A 55 3.64 -5.35 -5.50
CA THR A 55 3.26 -6.77 -5.51
C THR A 55 4.37 -7.61 -6.17
N VAL A 56 5.59 -7.52 -5.64
CA VAL A 56 6.69 -8.41 -6.05
C VAL A 56 6.51 -9.75 -5.35
N GLY A 57 5.38 -10.39 -5.60
CA GLY A 57 5.15 -11.76 -5.20
C GLY A 57 5.71 -12.71 -6.26
N VAL A 58 6.44 -13.72 -5.85
CA VAL A 58 6.79 -14.81 -6.74
C VAL A 58 5.50 -15.59 -7.03
N SER A 59 4.97 -15.42 -8.24
CA SER A 59 3.82 -16.20 -8.68
C SER A 59 4.26 -17.64 -8.94
N VAL A 60 3.70 -18.56 -8.15
CA VAL A 60 3.92 -20.01 -8.31
C VAL A 60 2.56 -20.64 -8.58
N ASP A 61 2.42 -21.36 -9.67
CA ASP A 61 1.22 -22.14 -9.94
C ASP A 61 1.28 -23.41 -9.05
N LEU A 62 0.50 -23.43 -7.97
CA LEU A 62 0.51 -24.49 -6.98
C LEU A 62 -0.35 -25.66 -7.46
N PRO A 63 0.10 -26.90 -7.27
CA PRO A 63 -0.73 -28.07 -7.54
C PRO A 63 -1.97 -28.03 -6.67
N LYS A 64 -3.12 -28.32 -7.28
CA LYS A 64 -4.40 -28.38 -6.56
C LYS A 64 -4.43 -29.62 -5.67
N THR A 65 -4.48 -29.43 -4.38
CA THR A 65 -4.56 -30.50 -3.39
C THR A 65 -5.59 -30.14 -2.33
N LYS A 66 -6.39 -31.10 -1.91
CA LYS A 66 -7.32 -30.94 -0.77
C LYS A 66 -6.53 -31.04 0.53
N VAL A 67 -5.86 -29.98 0.92
CA VAL A 67 -5.16 -29.91 2.21
C VAL A 67 -5.91 -28.93 3.10
N GLY A 68 -6.20 -29.35 4.34
CA GLY A 68 -6.88 -28.50 5.31
C GLY A 68 -6.15 -27.19 5.59
N GLN A 69 -6.90 -26.19 6.00
CA GLN A 69 -6.38 -24.87 6.36
C GLN A 69 -5.28 -24.98 7.41
N LEU A 70 -4.11 -24.47 7.08
CA LEU A 70 -2.98 -24.43 8.00
C LEU A 70 -3.16 -23.23 8.96
N ASN A 71 -3.76 -23.50 10.13
CA ASN A 71 -3.81 -22.53 11.22
C ASN A 71 -2.40 -22.35 11.79
N SER A 72 -1.76 -21.26 11.44
CA SER A 72 -0.41 -20.96 11.92
C SER A 72 -0.38 -19.75 12.83
N LYS A 73 0.07 -19.96 14.06
CA LYS A 73 0.46 -18.86 14.97
C LYS A 73 1.93 -18.54 14.73
N GLY A 74 2.22 -17.37 14.19
CA GLY A 74 3.57 -16.84 13.90
C GLY A 74 3.84 -16.71 12.39
N ASP A 75 4.71 -15.79 12.02
CA ASP A 75 5.09 -15.54 10.63
C ASP A 75 5.94 -16.70 10.07
N PRO A 76 5.41 -17.48 9.13
CA PRO A 76 6.14 -18.61 8.57
C PRO A 76 7.16 -18.12 7.52
N ILE A 77 8.25 -18.84 7.40
CA ILE A 77 9.17 -18.64 6.27
C ILE A 77 8.62 -19.40 5.06
N ILE A 78 8.46 -18.69 3.95
CA ILE A 78 7.97 -19.28 2.71
C ILE A 78 9.15 -19.49 1.77
N VAL A 79 9.32 -20.75 1.33
CA VAL A 79 10.28 -21.16 0.30
C VAL A 79 9.50 -21.55 -0.94
N SER A 80 9.68 -20.85 -2.03
CA SER A 80 8.99 -21.12 -3.30
C SER A 80 9.97 -21.70 -4.33
N ILE A 81 9.55 -22.70 -5.08
CA ILE A 81 10.33 -23.34 -6.13
C ILE A 81 9.57 -23.15 -7.46
N LYS A 82 10.19 -22.45 -8.41
CA LYS A 82 9.61 -22.23 -9.74
C LYS A 82 9.90 -23.40 -10.68
N GLU A 83 9.20 -23.42 -11.79
CA GLU A 83 9.33 -24.40 -12.86
C GLU A 83 10.78 -24.56 -13.36
N ASN A 84 11.53 -23.46 -13.44
CA ASN A 84 12.94 -23.44 -13.85
C ASN A 84 13.91 -24.00 -12.78
N GLY A 85 13.40 -24.45 -11.61
CA GLY A 85 14.22 -24.94 -10.50
C GLY A 85 14.79 -23.84 -9.61
N GLU A 86 14.50 -22.58 -9.88
CA GLU A 86 14.91 -21.48 -9.01
C GLU A 86 14.19 -21.52 -7.67
N VAL A 87 14.95 -21.33 -6.60
CA VAL A 87 14.44 -21.31 -5.23
C VAL A 87 14.34 -19.87 -4.74
N TYR A 88 13.24 -19.53 -4.15
CA TYR A 88 12.98 -18.21 -3.58
C TYR A 88 12.70 -18.32 -2.09
N ILE A 89 13.29 -17.44 -1.29
CA ILE A 89 12.90 -17.23 0.11
C ILE A 89 12.32 -15.82 0.23
N GLN A 90 11.07 -15.72 0.68
CA GLN A 90 10.40 -14.42 0.86
C GLN A 90 10.60 -13.50 -0.37
N GLU A 91 10.38 -14.05 -1.58
CA GLU A 91 10.45 -13.33 -2.86
C GLU A 91 11.86 -13.02 -3.39
N ARG A 92 12.92 -13.42 -2.72
CA ARG A 92 14.29 -13.27 -3.19
C ARG A 92 14.79 -14.57 -3.79
N VAL A 93 15.34 -14.50 -5.00
CA VAL A 93 16.01 -15.62 -5.66
C VAL A 93 17.25 -16.01 -4.86
N ILE A 94 17.43 -17.30 -4.64
CA ILE A 94 18.55 -17.85 -3.91
C ILE A 94 19.04 -19.12 -4.63
N GLU A 95 20.35 -19.29 -4.72
CA GLU A 95 20.91 -20.57 -5.12
C GLU A 95 20.62 -21.66 -4.09
N LEU A 96 20.38 -22.86 -4.55
CA LEU A 96 20.11 -24.02 -3.70
C LEU A 96 21.23 -24.26 -2.67
N SER A 97 22.48 -23.91 -3.02
CA SER A 97 23.65 -23.95 -2.15
C SER A 97 23.55 -22.98 -0.97
N GLN A 98 22.93 -21.83 -1.19
CA GLN A 98 22.78 -20.77 -0.18
C GLN A 98 21.49 -20.88 0.63
N LEU A 99 20.61 -21.81 0.29
CA LEU A 99 19.32 -22.01 0.95
C LEU A 99 19.46 -22.18 2.47
N LEU A 100 20.31 -23.10 2.89
CA LEU A 100 20.47 -23.43 4.31
C LEU A 100 21.14 -22.30 5.13
N PRO A 101 22.24 -21.66 4.67
CA PRO A 101 22.79 -20.51 5.34
C PRO A 101 21.78 -19.37 5.51
N ARG A 102 21.01 -19.08 4.48
CA ARG A 102 19.98 -18.04 4.50
C ARG A 102 18.84 -18.35 5.45
N LEU A 103 18.34 -19.60 5.43
CA LEU A 103 17.30 -20.03 6.38
C LEU A 103 17.78 -19.91 7.82
N LYS A 104 19.01 -20.31 8.12
CA LYS A 104 19.60 -20.14 9.45
C LYS A 104 19.71 -18.68 9.88
N ALA A 105 20.12 -17.80 8.96
CA ALA A 105 20.21 -16.37 9.23
C ALA A 105 18.84 -15.74 9.51
N ILE A 106 17.82 -16.04 8.69
CA ILE A 106 16.46 -15.50 8.86
C ILE A 106 15.80 -16.06 10.12
N SER A 107 16.03 -17.34 10.42
CA SER A 107 15.46 -17.98 11.62
C SER A 107 16.13 -17.56 12.92
N SER A 108 17.23 -16.80 12.86
CA SER A 108 18.04 -16.45 14.04
C SER A 108 18.36 -17.65 14.93
N GLY A 109 18.54 -18.82 14.32
CA GLY A 109 18.81 -20.08 15.02
C GLY A 109 17.56 -20.80 15.59
N ASN A 110 16.37 -20.24 15.42
CA ASN A 110 15.14 -20.87 15.89
C ASN A 110 14.71 -22.01 14.98
N LYS A 111 15.02 -23.24 15.37
CA LYS A 111 14.65 -24.47 14.62
C LYS A 111 13.16 -24.84 14.71
N ASN A 112 12.40 -24.14 15.53
CA ASN A 112 10.95 -24.37 15.68
C ASN A 112 10.10 -23.50 14.77
N LEU A 113 10.71 -22.60 13.99
CA LEU A 113 9.99 -21.84 12.98
C LEU A 113 9.34 -22.74 11.95
N ARG A 114 8.17 -22.31 11.47
CA ARG A 114 7.45 -23.04 10.43
C ARG A 114 7.98 -22.61 9.07
N ILE A 115 8.35 -23.59 8.26
CA ILE A 115 8.79 -23.38 6.90
C ILE A 115 7.75 -24.01 5.98
N TYR A 116 7.21 -23.20 5.09
CA TYR A 116 6.29 -23.64 4.05
C TYR A 116 7.03 -23.70 2.72
N VAL A 117 7.05 -24.85 2.11
CA VAL A 117 7.61 -25.04 0.79
C VAL A 117 6.47 -25.03 -0.21
N ARG A 118 6.56 -24.14 -1.22
CA ARG A 118 5.64 -24.06 -2.34
C ARG A 118 6.38 -24.53 -3.59
N GLY A 119 5.89 -25.54 -4.24
CA GLY A 119 6.38 -25.97 -5.56
C GLY A 119 5.38 -25.58 -6.63
N ASP A 120 5.85 -25.10 -7.77
CA ASP A 120 5.04 -24.97 -8.97
C ASP A 120 4.58 -26.36 -9.41
N LYS A 121 3.39 -26.46 -10.05
CA LYS A 121 2.86 -27.75 -10.50
C LYS A 121 3.74 -28.44 -11.54
N SER A 122 4.50 -27.65 -12.30
CA SER A 122 5.40 -28.12 -13.36
C SER A 122 6.78 -28.54 -12.83
N VAL A 123 7.07 -28.26 -11.56
CA VAL A 123 8.35 -28.64 -10.94
C VAL A 123 8.39 -30.16 -10.75
N PRO A 124 9.49 -30.83 -11.17
CA PRO A 124 9.70 -32.23 -10.86
C PRO A 124 9.62 -32.46 -9.33
N TYR A 125 8.75 -33.38 -8.93
CA TYR A 125 8.51 -33.68 -7.50
C TYR A 125 9.80 -34.01 -6.73
N GLY A 126 10.78 -34.62 -7.42
CA GLY A 126 12.10 -34.92 -6.83
C GLY A 126 12.82 -33.67 -6.31
N ILE A 127 12.75 -32.54 -7.02
CA ILE A 127 13.39 -31.29 -6.60
C ILE A 127 12.73 -30.75 -5.33
N VAL A 128 11.42 -30.84 -5.26
CA VAL A 128 10.66 -30.40 -4.08
C VAL A 128 11.02 -31.27 -2.87
N LEU A 129 11.08 -32.58 -3.05
CA LEU A 129 11.47 -33.51 -2.00
C LEU A 129 12.92 -33.31 -1.53
N ASP A 130 13.86 -33.14 -2.46
CA ASP A 130 15.26 -32.87 -2.11
C ASP A 130 15.39 -31.57 -1.30
N THR A 131 14.68 -30.52 -1.71
CA THR A 131 14.66 -29.25 -0.99
C THR A 131 14.13 -29.44 0.44
N ILE A 132 13.01 -30.15 0.60
CA ILE A 132 12.43 -30.44 1.92
C ILE A 132 13.40 -31.28 2.77
N ALA A 133 14.02 -32.28 2.18
CA ALA A 133 14.98 -33.15 2.88
C ALA A 133 16.18 -32.35 3.38
N ARG A 134 16.74 -31.46 2.55
CA ARG A 134 17.85 -30.55 2.93
C ARG A 134 17.46 -29.63 4.08
N ILE A 135 16.27 -29.04 4.03
CA ILE A 135 15.76 -28.16 5.10
C ILE A 135 15.61 -28.96 6.40
N LYS A 136 15.03 -30.16 6.36
CA LYS A 136 14.87 -31.02 7.53
C LYS A 136 16.20 -31.50 8.09
N SER A 137 17.15 -31.87 7.26
CA SER A 137 18.49 -32.31 7.70
C SER A 137 19.28 -31.19 8.40
N SER A 138 18.97 -29.94 8.11
CA SER A 138 19.57 -28.80 8.83
C SER A 138 18.95 -28.52 10.20
N GLY A 139 17.98 -29.35 10.63
CA GLY A 139 17.41 -29.36 11.97
C GLY A 139 16.08 -28.62 12.13
N PHE A 140 15.48 -28.12 11.03
CA PHE A 140 14.13 -27.54 11.10
C PHE A 140 13.07 -28.63 11.23
N LYS A 141 12.29 -28.59 12.32
CA LYS A 141 11.31 -29.64 12.64
C LYS A 141 9.96 -29.44 11.95
N LYS A 142 9.59 -28.20 11.64
CA LYS A 142 8.26 -27.82 11.14
C LYS A 142 8.33 -27.38 9.67
N VAL A 143 8.49 -28.36 8.79
CA VAL A 143 8.50 -28.13 7.34
C VAL A 143 7.25 -28.74 6.73
N ALA A 144 6.47 -27.98 5.99
CA ALA A 144 5.26 -28.43 5.33
C ALA A 144 5.23 -28.00 3.87
N LEU A 145 4.72 -28.87 3.00
CA LEU A 145 4.41 -28.52 1.61
C LEU A 145 3.04 -27.82 1.57
N VAL A 146 2.98 -26.71 0.88
CA VAL A 146 1.74 -25.96 0.67
C VAL A 146 1.31 -26.13 -0.78
N ALA A 147 0.06 -26.53 -0.96
CA ALA A 147 -0.59 -26.60 -2.25
C ALA A 147 -1.78 -25.63 -2.29
N LYS A 148 -2.17 -25.18 -3.47
CA LYS A 148 -3.36 -24.36 -3.65
C LYS A 148 -4.60 -25.21 -3.34
N LEU A 149 -5.48 -24.70 -2.49
CA LEU A 149 -6.79 -25.32 -2.31
C LEU A 149 -7.61 -25.17 -3.60
N GLU A 150 -8.29 -26.22 -3.97
CA GLU A 150 -9.27 -26.16 -5.05
C GLU A 150 -10.52 -25.47 -4.52
N ASP A 151 -10.82 -24.28 -5.03
CA ASP A 151 -12.10 -23.61 -4.77
C ASP A 151 -13.21 -24.45 -5.42
N LYS A 152 -14.18 -24.82 -4.61
CA LYS A 152 -15.31 -25.68 -4.99
C LYS A 152 -16.43 -24.83 -5.58
#